data_faf43afff5811976f25b5adad502e489
#
_entry.id   faf43afff5811976f25b5adad502e489
#
_cell.length_a   1.000
_cell.length_b   1.000
_cell.length_c   1.000
_cell.angle_alpha   90.00
_cell.angle_beta   90.00
_cell.angle_gamma   90.00
#
_symmetry.space_group_name_H-M   'P 1'
#
loop_
_entity.id
_entity.type
_entity.pdbx_description
1 polymer ?
#
loop_
_entity_poly.entity_id
_entity_poly.type
_entity_poly.pdbx_seq_one_letter_code
_entity_poly.pdbx_strand_id
1 'polypeptide(L)'
;MWWKKLFTKSKQSAIPETQSGETDLPGLQVVVRTDLGNVRQNNEDTGLYYRIADEKVIREKGCLLMVADGMGGHQAGEVASRMASEIVIREYYNPKRDNSIEKNLRKAFATANTRILEAANSNAAQQGMGTTCTALILAGTEIHFAHVGDSRAYLYKKDK
;
A
#
# COMPACT_ATOMS: atom_id res chain seq x y z
N MET A 1 4.35 -9.64 21.30
CA MET A 1 3.05 -10.31 21.10
C MET A 1 1.91 -9.32 20.84
N TRP A 2 2.22 -8.16 20.29
CA TRP A 2 1.32 -7.02 20.03
C TRP A 2 0.65 -7.08 18.64
N TRP A 3 1.21 -7.86 17.74
CA TRP A 3 0.77 -8.01 16.34
C TRP A 3 -0.54 -8.76 16.13
N LYS A 4 -0.94 -9.62 17.07
CA LYS A 4 -2.17 -10.42 16.94
C LYS A 4 -3.46 -9.59 17.04
N LYS A 5 -3.39 -8.36 17.55
CA LYS A 5 -4.56 -7.47 17.67
C LYS A 5 -4.83 -6.62 16.41
N LEU A 6 -3.87 -6.50 15.49
CA LEU A 6 -4.06 -5.76 14.23
C LEU A 6 -4.80 -6.59 13.16
N PHE A 7 -4.85 -7.92 13.34
CA PHE A 7 -5.49 -8.84 12.39
C PHE A 7 -6.49 -9.79 13.08
N THR A 8 -7.25 -9.30 14.06
CA THR A 8 -8.48 -10.02 14.42
C THR A 8 -9.39 -9.94 13.21
N LYS A 9 -9.82 -11.12 12.72
CA LYS A 9 -10.83 -11.31 11.68
C LYS A 9 -11.93 -10.25 11.81
N SER A 10 -11.74 -9.09 11.21
CA SER A 10 -12.86 -8.27 10.83
C SER A 10 -13.48 -8.97 9.64
N LYS A 11 -14.79 -9.19 9.70
CA LYS A 11 -15.60 -9.55 8.56
C LYS A 11 -15.09 -8.77 7.37
N GLN A 12 -14.88 -9.47 6.26
CA GLN A 12 -14.62 -8.92 4.94
C GLN A 12 -15.55 -7.72 4.71
N SER A 13 -15.14 -6.54 5.18
CA SER A 13 -15.72 -5.30 4.72
C SER A 13 -14.99 -5.02 3.43
N ALA A 14 -15.71 -5.10 2.33
CA ALA A 14 -15.28 -4.51 1.07
C ALA A 14 -14.63 -3.16 1.42
N ILE A 15 -13.40 -2.93 0.93
CA ILE A 15 -12.79 -1.61 1.01
C ILE A 15 -13.82 -0.67 0.39
N PRO A 16 -14.35 0.32 1.10
CA PRO A 16 -15.36 1.19 0.51
C PRO A 16 -14.76 1.82 -0.74
N GLU A 17 -15.52 1.81 -1.83
CA GLU A 17 -15.11 2.32 -3.15
C GLU A 17 -14.59 3.77 -3.11
N THR A 18 -14.81 4.46 -2.03
CA THR A 18 -14.27 5.80 -1.77
C THR A 18 -13.96 5.95 -0.29
N GLN A 19 -12.69 6.10 0.05
CA GLN A 19 -12.27 6.61 1.35
C GLN A 19 -11.91 8.08 1.19
N SER A 20 -12.76 8.98 1.69
CA SER A 20 -12.42 10.38 1.88
C SER A 20 -12.42 10.68 3.37
N GLY A 21 -11.33 11.21 3.89
CA GLY A 21 -11.20 11.58 5.28
C GLY A 21 -10.36 12.85 5.42
N GLU A 22 -10.76 13.73 6.36
CA GLU A 22 -9.81 14.65 6.93
C GLU A 22 -8.75 13.84 7.66
N THR A 23 -7.50 14.10 7.34
CA THR A 23 -6.38 13.50 8.06
C THR A 23 -6.15 14.29 9.34
N ASP A 24 -5.70 13.62 10.41
CA ASP A 24 -5.28 14.30 11.63
C ASP A 24 -4.04 15.20 11.44
N LEU A 25 -3.55 15.30 10.20
CA LEU A 25 -2.45 16.19 9.83
C LEU A 25 -3.03 17.51 9.31
N PRO A 26 -2.80 18.63 9.98
CA PRO A 26 -3.33 19.92 9.55
C PRO A 26 -2.94 20.26 8.12
N GLY A 27 -3.94 20.57 7.28
CA GLY A 27 -3.73 20.95 5.88
C GLY A 27 -3.52 19.78 4.90
N LEU A 28 -3.55 18.53 5.34
CA LEU A 28 -3.52 17.36 4.46
C LEU A 28 -4.93 16.81 4.27
N GLN A 29 -5.36 16.75 3.03
CA GLN A 29 -6.57 16.03 2.63
C GLN A 29 -6.17 14.84 1.77
N VAL A 30 -6.69 13.66 2.07
CA VAL A 30 -6.45 12.44 1.30
C VAL A 30 -7.76 11.87 0.83
N VAL A 31 -7.82 11.55 -0.46
CA VAL A 31 -8.94 10.84 -1.07
C VAL A 31 -8.38 9.60 -1.76
N VAL A 32 -8.88 8.44 -1.40
CA VAL A 32 -8.59 7.18 -2.07
C VAL A 32 -9.86 6.73 -2.79
N ARG A 33 -9.76 6.46 -4.08
CA ARG A 33 -10.85 5.98 -4.91
C ARG A 33 -10.39 4.78 -5.72
N THR A 34 -11.26 3.80 -5.85
CA THR A 34 -11.11 2.67 -6.76
C THR A 34 -12.44 2.43 -7.45
N ASP A 35 -12.42 1.89 -8.65
CA ASP A 35 -13.61 1.62 -9.44
C ASP A 35 -13.40 0.31 -10.20
N LEU A 36 -14.40 -0.56 -10.18
CA LEU A 36 -14.36 -1.84 -10.90
C LEU A 36 -14.37 -1.67 -12.42
N GLY A 37 -14.87 -0.53 -12.91
CA GLY A 37 -15.15 -0.30 -14.32
C GLY A 37 -16.36 -1.09 -14.82
N ASN A 38 -16.58 -1.03 -16.13
CA ASN A 38 -17.80 -1.60 -16.73
C ASN A 38 -17.61 -3.01 -17.30
N VAL A 39 -16.41 -3.56 -17.27
CA VAL A 39 -16.05 -4.80 -17.99
C VAL A 39 -15.58 -5.91 -17.05
N ARG A 40 -14.86 -5.56 -16.01
CA ARG A 40 -14.29 -6.53 -15.07
C ARG A 40 -15.34 -6.99 -14.04
N GLN A 41 -15.19 -8.22 -13.54
CA GLN A 41 -16.04 -8.76 -12.48
C GLN A 41 -15.43 -8.58 -11.09
N ASN A 42 -14.11 -8.43 -11.01
CA ASN A 42 -13.38 -8.20 -9.76
C ASN A 42 -12.48 -6.97 -9.89
N ASN A 43 -12.39 -6.23 -8.80
CA ASN A 43 -11.44 -5.14 -8.68
C ASN A 43 -10.10 -5.69 -8.17
N GLU A 44 -9.09 -5.61 -9.01
CA GLU A 44 -7.75 -6.11 -8.71
C GLU A 44 -6.84 -5.01 -8.13
N ASP A 45 -7.35 -3.79 -8.04
CA ASP A 45 -6.61 -2.65 -7.51
C ASP A 45 -6.72 -2.57 -5.98
N THR A 46 -5.66 -2.08 -5.36
CA THR A 46 -5.64 -1.70 -3.95
C THR A 46 -5.14 -0.28 -3.82
N GLY A 47 -5.96 0.60 -3.25
CA GLY A 47 -5.57 1.95 -2.86
C GLY A 47 -5.70 2.11 -1.36
N LEU A 48 -4.73 2.76 -0.70
CA LEU A 48 -4.79 3.00 0.74
C LEU A 48 -4.06 4.26 1.18
N TYR A 49 -4.53 4.78 2.30
CA TYR A 49 -3.83 5.70 3.18
C TYR A 49 -3.62 5.01 4.53
N TYR A 50 -2.40 5.02 5.03
CA TYR A 50 -2.06 4.41 6.30
C TYR A 50 -1.27 5.37 7.18
N ARG A 51 -1.77 5.57 8.39
CA ARG A 51 -1.14 6.31 9.45
C ARG A 51 -1.06 5.43 10.70
N ILE A 52 0.11 5.28 11.26
CA ILE A 52 0.26 4.59 12.55
C ILE A 52 -0.17 5.53 13.68
N ALA A 53 -0.80 4.99 14.73
CA ALA A 53 -1.32 5.78 15.84
C ALA A 53 -0.23 6.36 16.77
N ASP A 54 0.99 5.84 16.71
CA ASP A 54 2.12 6.30 17.52
C ASP A 54 2.70 7.61 16.95
N GLU A 55 2.52 8.70 17.68
CA GLU A 55 2.95 10.04 17.27
C GLU A 55 4.48 10.18 17.10
N LYS A 56 5.27 9.38 17.80
CA LYS A 56 6.72 9.36 17.61
C LYS A 56 7.06 8.72 16.27
N VAL A 57 6.43 7.59 15.96
CA VAL A 57 6.65 6.90 14.70
C VAL A 57 6.18 7.73 13.51
N ILE A 58 5.06 8.45 13.64
CA ILE A 58 4.58 9.38 12.60
C ILE A 58 5.58 10.50 12.32
N ARG A 59 6.15 11.09 13.35
CA ARG A 59 7.18 12.14 13.16
C ARG A 59 8.44 11.60 12.48
N GLU A 60 8.83 10.37 12.77
CA GLU A 60 10.05 9.77 12.24
C GLU A 60 9.86 9.11 10.87
N LYS A 61 8.72 8.48 10.65
CA LYS A 61 8.46 7.65 9.46
C LYS A 61 7.36 8.18 8.54
N GLY A 62 6.63 9.20 8.95
CA GLY A 62 5.54 9.77 8.15
C GLY A 62 4.34 8.85 7.98
N CYS A 63 3.40 9.26 7.13
CA CYS A 63 2.26 8.47 6.69
C CYS A 63 2.49 7.91 5.28
N LEU A 64 1.84 6.79 4.98
CA LEU A 64 1.97 6.07 3.71
C LEU A 64 0.69 6.22 2.89
N LEU A 65 0.85 6.62 1.64
CA LEU A 65 -0.15 6.50 0.60
C LEU A 65 0.34 5.50 -0.43
N MET A 66 -0.55 4.63 -0.92
CA MET A 66 -0.13 3.59 -1.84
C MET A 66 -1.26 3.22 -2.79
N VAL A 67 -0.88 2.93 -4.03
CA VAL A 67 -1.72 2.27 -5.01
C VAL A 67 -0.98 1.07 -5.59
N ALA A 68 -1.72 -0.01 -5.83
CA ALA A 68 -1.22 -1.24 -6.41
C ALA A 68 -2.26 -1.77 -7.40
N ASP A 69 -1.89 -1.92 -8.66
CA ASP A 69 -2.71 -2.49 -9.73
C ASP A 69 -2.30 -3.95 -9.91
N GLY A 70 -3.20 -4.83 -9.51
CA GLY A 70 -2.97 -6.26 -9.53
C GLY A 70 -3.19 -6.86 -10.92
N MET A 71 -2.32 -7.80 -11.30
CA MET A 71 -2.43 -8.56 -12.53
C MET A 71 -2.41 -10.06 -12.26
N GLY A 72 -3.18 -10.79 -13.05
CA GLY A 72 -3.25 -12.26 -12.97
C GLY A 72 -4.60 -12.77 -13.44
N GLY A 73 -4.73 -14.08 -13.66
CA GLY A 73 -6.00 -14.69 -14.02
C GLY A 73 -6.94 -14.77 -12.81
N HIS A 74 -8.25 -14.57 -13.04
CA HIS A 74 -9.30 -14.69 -12.01
C HIS A 74 -9.13 -13.74 -10.83
N GLN A 75 -8.84 -14.25 -9.63
CA GLN A 75 -8.67 -13.46 -8.38
C GLN A 75 -7.20 -13.24 -8.02
N ALA A 76 -6.27 -13.67 -8.85
CA ALA A 76 -4.85 -13.66 -8.52
C ALA A 76 -4.29 -12.24 -8.43
N GLY A 77 -4.74 -11.30 -9.26
CA GLY A 77 -4.37 -9.89 -9.21
C GLY A 77 -4.80 -9.21 -7.91
N GLU A 78 -6.04 -9.44 -7.46
CA GLU A 78 -6.54 -8.95 -6.16
C GLU A 78 -5.67 -9.45 -5.00
N VAL A 79 -5.29 -10.73 -5.03
CA VAL A 79 -4.41 -11.29 -4.01
C VAL A 79 -3.05 -10.63 -4.02
N ALA A 80 -2.46 -10.39 -5.20
CA ALA A 80 -1.15 -9.78 -5.34
C ALA A 80 -1.12 -8.33 -4.84
N SER A 81 -2.08 -7.50 -5.25
CA SER A 81 -2.16 -6.08 -4.83
C SER A 81 -2.40 -5.94 -3.32
N ARG A 82 -3.27 -6.77 -2.75
CA ARG A 82 -3.49 -6.83 -1.30
C ARG A 82 -2.24 -7.30 -0.54
N MET A 83 -1.59 -8.38 -0.99
CA MET A 83 -0.33 -8.85 -0.39
C MET A 83 0.76 -7.77 -0.41
N ALA A 84 0.92 -7.06 -1.54
CA ALA A 84 1.86 -5.97 -1.63
C ALA A 84 1.59 -4.92 -0.56
N SER A 85 0.35 -4.49 -0.41
CA SER A 85 -0.07 -3.46 0.55
C SER A 85 0.22 -3.86 1.99
N GLU A 86 -0.20 -5.06 2.38
CA GLU A 86 -0.02 -5.58 3.74
C GLU A 86 1.47 -5.74 4.09
N ILE A 87 2.27 -6.24 3.14
CA ILE A 87 3.70 -6.47 3.36
C ILE A 87 4.44 -5.14 3.42
N VAL A 88 4.14 -4.19 2.52
CA VAL A 88 4.79 -2.88 2.52
C VAL A 88 4.52 -2.15 3.83
N ILE A 89 3.28 -2.10 4.31
CA ILE A 89 2.96 -1.50 5.62
C ILE A 89 3.75 -2.16 6.73
N ARG A 90 3.69 -3.49 6.83
CA ARG A 90 4.34 -4.24 7.89
C ARG A 90 5.85 -4.05 7.91
N GLU A 91 6.49 -4.12 6.76
CA GLU A 91 7.93 -4.02 6.65
C GLU A 91 8.43 -2.58 6.82
N TYR A 92 7.70 -1.61 6.29
CA TYR A 92 8.08 -0.21 6.40
C TYR A 92 8.02 0.29 7.86
N TYR A 93 6.92 -0.01 8.56
CA TYR A 93 6.74 0.42 9.97
C TYR A 93 7.33 -0.57 11.00
N ASN A 94 8.10 -1.56 10.57
CA ASN A 94 8.71 -2.51 11.48
C ASN A 94 9.62 -1.78 12.49
N PRO A 95 9.38 -1.94 13.82
CA PRO A 95 10.13 -1.23 14.86
C PRO A 95 11.60 -1.66 14.96
N LYS A 96 11.95 -2.80 14.37
CA LYS A 96 13.34 -3.29 14.31
C LYS A 96 14.17 -2.64 13.18
N ARG A 97 13.56 -1.76 12.39
CA ARG A 97 14.24 -1.02 11.32
C ARG A 97 14.78 0.30 11.83
N ASP A 98 15.85 0.78 11.18
CA ASP A 98 16.32 2.15 11.38
C ASP A 98 15.25 3.16 10.91
N ASN A 99 15.51 4.45 11.13
CA ASN A 99 14.58 5.51 10.73
C ASN A 99 14.80 6.00 9.29
N SER A 100 15.61 5.30 8.48
CA SER A 100 15.82 5.64 7.07
C SER A 100 14.61 5.27 6.23
N ILE A 101 13.85 6.26 5.79
CA ILE A 101 12.65 6.11 4.97
C ILE A 101 12.97 5.34 3.68
N GLU A 102 14.02 5.76 2.96
CA GLU A 102 14.39 5.16 1.69
C GLU A 102 14.80 3.69 1.82
N LYS A 103 15.64 3.37 2.81
CA LYS A 103 16.08 1.99 3.05
C LYS A 103 14.91 1.10 3.43
N ASN A 104 13.99 1.62 4.26
CA ASN A 104 12.81 0.88 4.70
C ASN A 104 11.84 0.64 3.55
N LEU A 105 11.57 1.63 2.71
CA LEU A 105 10.78 1.47 1.50
C LEU A 105 11.40 0.45 0.55
N ARG A 106 12.69 0.58 0.23
CA ARG A 106 13.40 -0.37 -0.64
C ARG A 106 13.27 -1.80 -0.12
N LYS A 107 13.46 -2.01 1.18
CA LYS A 107 13.36 -3.34 1.78
C LYS A 107 11.93 -3.86 1.81
N ALA A 108 10.95 -2.99 2.09
CA ALA A 108 9.53 -3.34 2.06
C ALA A 108 9.11 -3.83 0.67
N PHE A 109 9.49 -3.11 -0.38
CA PHE A 109 9.22 -3.51 -1.76
C PHE A 109 9.92 -4.82 -2.14
N ALA A 110 11.19 -4.99 -1.79
CA ALA A 110 11.92 -6.23 -2.05
C ALA A 110 11.28 -7.42 -1.34
N THR A 111 10.87 -7.24 -0.07
CA THR A 111 10.17 -8.30 0.68
C THR A 111 8.82 -8.62 0.08
N ALA A 112 8.04 -7.61 -0.33
CA ALA A 112 6.76 -7.81 -0.99
C ALA A 112 6.93 -8.61 -2.29
N ASN A 113 7.88 -8.23 -3.15
CA ASN A 113 8.17 -8.93 -4.38
C ASN A 113 8.54 -10.42 -4.14
N THR A 114 9.44 -10.68 -3.18
CA THR A 114 9.82 -12.06 -2.86
C THR A 114 8.60 -12.88 -2.40
N ARG A 115 7.78 -12.33 -1.52
CA ARG A 115 6.60 -13.05 -1.00
C ARG A 115 5.53 -13.30 -2.05
N ILE A 116 5.30 -12.35 -2.94
CA ILE A 116 4.36 -12.52 -4.06
C ILE A 116 4.86 -13.61 -5.01
N LEU A 117 6.15 -13.60 -5.35
CA LEU A 117 6.75 -14.64 -6.19
C LEU A 117 6.70 -16.03 -5.53
N GLU A 118 7.00 -16.14 -4.24
CA GLU A 118 6.90 -17.39 -3.48
C GLU A 118 5.45 -17.92 -3.51
N ALA A 119 4.45 -17.07 -3.29
CA ALA A 119 3.05 -17.45 -3.33
C ALA A 119 2.61 -17.86 -4.73
N ALA A 120 3.00 -17.13 -5.77
CA ALA A 120 2.71 -17.46 -7.17
C ALA A 120 3.28 -18.81 -7.59
N ASN A 121 4.47 -19.16 -7.08
CA ASN A 121 5.13 -20.44 -7.40
C ASN A 121 4.59 -21.63 -6.60
N SER A 122 4.02 -21.37 -5.42
CA SER A 122 3.56 -22.44 -4.52
C SER A 122 2.08 -22.80 -4.68
N ASN A 123 1.30 -21.97 -5.38
CA ASN A 123 -0.14 -22.16 -5.55
C ASN A 123 -0.56 -22.00 -7.03
N ALA A 124 -1.01 -23.07 -7.65
CA ALA A 124 -1.44 -23.06 -9.04
C ALA A 124 -2.54 -22.01 -9.33
N ALA A 125 -3.43 -21.75 -8.38
CA ALA A 125 -4.46 -20.71 -8.51
C ALA A 125 -3.92 -19.28 -8.50
N GLN A 126 -2.67 -19.08 -8.09
CA GLN A 126 -1.98 -17.79 -8.00
C GLN A 126 -0.82 -17.69 -9.01
N GLN A 127 -0.69 -18.69 -9.86
CA GLN A 127 0.40 -18.73 -10.86
C GLN A 127 0.34 -17.51 -11.78
N GLY A 128 1.48 -16.83 -11.93
CA GLY A 128 1.59 -15.64 -12.77
C GLY A 128 0.99 -14.37 -12.16
N MET A 129 0.54 -14.39 -10.90
CA MET A 129 0.11 -13.16 -10.25
C MET A 129 1.25 -12.18 -10.06
N GLY A 130 0.94 -10.91 -10.16
CA GLY A 130 1.84 -9.80 -9.91
C GLY A 130 1.05 -8.54 -9.59
N THR A 131 1.76 -7.46 -9.30
CA THR A 131 1.13 -6.17 -9.08
C THR A 131 2.13 -5.05 -9.32
N THR A 132 1.64 -3.92 -9.82
CA THR A 132 2.36 -2.65 -9.70
C THR A 132 2.38 -2.24 -8.22
N CYS A 133 3.25 -1.32 -7.87
CA CYS A 133 3.22 -0.69 -6.56
C CYS A 133 3.79 0.71 -6.65
N THR A 134 2.99 1.69 -6.31
CA THR A 134 3.40 3.08 -6.18
C THR A 134 3.11 3.54 -4.77
N ALA A 135 4.15 3.85 -4.02
CA ALA A 135 4.04 4.29 -2.63
C ALA A 135 4.68 5.65 -2.43
N LEU A 136 4.04 6.46 -1.60
CA LEU A 136 4.49 7.78 -1.20
C LEU A 136 4.48 7.85 0.32
N ILE A 137 5.59 8.28 0.91
CA ILE A 137 5.67 8.63 2.32
C ILE A 137 5.69 10.15 2.44
N LEU A 138 4.77 10.67 3.22
CA LEU A 138 4.77 12.07 3.62
C LEU A 138 5.30 12.16 5.06
N ALA A 139 6.51 12.71 5.22
CA ALA A 139 7.17 12.88 6.51
C ALA A 139 7.50 14.36 6.72
N GLY A 140 6.73 15.04 7.57
CA GLY A 140 6.82 16.49 7.72
C GLY A 140 6.51 17.21 6.40
N THR A 141 7.50 17.89 5.84
CA THR A 141 7.41 18.61 4.55
C THR A 141 8.05 17.85 3.38
N GLU A 142 8.55 16.64 3.62
CA GLU A 142 9.25 15.84 2.62
C GLU A 142 8.34 14.74 2.07
N ILE A 143 8.49 14.49 0.78
CA ILE A 143 7.82 13.39 0.08
C ILE A 143 8.89 12.42 -0.41
N HIS A 144 8.80 11.17 0.05
CA HIS A 144 9.62 10.08 -0.43
C HIS A 144 8.76 9.15 -1.28
N PHE A 145 9.29 8.75 -2.41
CA PHE A 145 8.55 8.02 -3.43
C PHE A 145 9.24 6.72 -3.81
N ALA A 146 8.47 5.65 -3.90
CA ALA A 146 8.92 4.36 -4.42
C ALA A 146 7.90 3.83 -5.43
N HIS A 147 8.41 3.28 -6.55
CA HIS A 147 7.56 2.87 -7.65
C HIS A 147 8.11 1.65 -8.38
N VAL A 148 7.20 0.76 -8.76
CA VAL A 148 7.43 -0.36 -9.67
C VAL A 148 6.19 -0.62 -10.51
N GLY A 149 6.36 -0.80 -11.81
CA GLY A 149 5.29 -1.04 -12.78
C GLY A 149 4.99 0.15 -13.67
N ASP A 150 3.78 0.23 -14.20
CA ASP A 150 3.29 1.25 -15.14
C ASP A 150 2.21 2.18 -14.56
N SER A 151 1.83 2.01 -13.29
CA SER A 151 1.02 2.98 -12.55
C SER A 151 1.75 4.33 -12.47
N ARG A 152 1.03 5.43 -12.24
CA ARG A 152 1.63 6.77 -12.36
C ARG A 152 1.38 7.60 -11.11
N ALA A 153 2.33 8.47 -10.79
CA ALA A 153 2.18 9.53 -9.81
C ALA A 153 2.41 10.89 -10.46
N TYR A 154 1.63 11.88 -10.06
CA TYR A 154 1.72 13.23 -10.56
C TYR A 154 1.83 14.21 -9.40
N LEU A 155 2.76 15.14 -9.49
CA LEU A 155 2.86 16.28 -8.59
C LEU A 155 2.31 17.52 -9.29
N TYR A 156 1.26 18.09 -8.73
CA TYR A 156 0.74 19.38 -9.19
C TYR A 156 1.12 20.47 -8.20
N LYS A 157 1.72 21.54 -8.71
CA LYS A 157 2.03 22.76 -7.94
C LYS A 157 1.39 23.93 -8.66
N LYS A 158 0.59 24.70 -7.93
CA LYS A 158 0.06 25.94 -8.46
C LYS A 158 1.21 26.95 -8.53
N ASP A 159 1.50 27.45 -9.72
CA ASP A 159 2.45 28.57 -9.89
C ASP A 159 1.93 29.79 -9.14
N LYS A 160 2.84 30.49 -8.49
CA LYS A 160 2.54 31.76 -7.81
C LYS A 160 2.55 32.88 -8.80
#